data_ab784d92d3a463804e35f738d2ed0c45
#
_entry.id   ab784d92d3a463804e35f738d2ed0c45
#
_cell.length_a   1.000
_cell.length_b   1.000
_cell.length_c   1.000
_cell.angle_alpha   90.00
_cell.angle_beta   90.00
_cell.angle_gamma   90.00
#
_symmetry.space_group_name_H-M   'P 1'
#
loop_
_entity.id
_entity.type
_entity.pdbx_description
1 polymer ?
#
loop_
_entity_poly.entity_id
_entity_poly.type
_entity_poly.pdbx_seq_one_letter_code
_entity_poly.pdbx_strand_id
1 'polypeptide(L)'
;MAALAPDWLVSQISSDWFERYSHRVENYRLPKSETQRTALAQQIGADGLHLLQALEQPDAPGHLKDEASVQVLRQVWLQYYDLSGGKAKWRAGPQSSENKGVIRSPYDTEAKSGKKRETVWLGYKVHLTETCVSETMEETEAGELAPFS
;
A
#
# COMPACT_ATOMS: atom_id res chain seq x y z
N MET A 1 0.33 15.17 -2.32
CA MET A 1 -0.01 16.22 -3.31
C MET A 1 -1.09 17.17 -2.82
N ALA A 2 -2.27 16.71 -2.46
CA ALA A 2 -3.37 17.60 -2.04
C ALA A 2 -3.04 18.53 -0.86
N ALA A 3 -2.22 18.08 0.10
CA ALA A 3 -1.79 18.90 1.23
C ALA A 3 -0.65 19.89 0.89
N LEU A 4 0.13 19.60 -0.15
CA LEU A 4 1.34 20.34 -0.49
C LEU A 4 1.13 21.35 -1.62
N ALA A 5 0.24 21.08 -2.54
CA ALA A 5 -0.08 21.93 -3.68
C ALA A 5 -1.55 21.72 -4.12
N PRO A 6 -2.52 22.14 -3.27
CA PRO A 6 -3.95 21.90 -3.55
C PRO A 6 -4.41 22.62 -4.82
N ASP A 7 -4.04 23.86 -5.01
CA ASP A 7 -4.49 24.67 -6.16
C ASP A 7 -3.94 24.11 -7.48
N TRP A 8 -2.69 23.72 -7.49
CA TRP A 8 -2.08 23.06 -8.65
C TRP A 8 -2.80 21.74 -8.95
N LEU A 9 -3.06 20.91 -7.94
CA LEU A 9 -3.74 19.63 -8.14
C LEU A 9 -5.14 19.84 -8.72
N VAL A 10 -5.91 20.80 -8.20
CA VAL A 10 -7.25 21.14 -8.70
C VAL A 10 -7.19 21.58 -10.17
N SER A 11 -6.14 22.29 -10.59
CA SER A 11 -5.97 22.67 -11.99
C SER A 11 -5.68 21.52 -12.94
N GLN A 12 -5.19 20.38 -12.41
CA GLN A 12 -4.84 19.19 -13.20
C GLN A 12 -5.97 18.17 -13.31
N ILE A 13 -6.98 18.23 -12.45
CA ILE A 13 -8.04 17.24 -12.36
C ILE A 13 -9.40 17.79 -12.79
N SER A 14 -10.23 16.93 -13.36
CA SER A 14 -11.63 17.25 -13.67
C SER A 14 -12.54 16.96 -12.47
N SER A 15 -13.74 17.56 -12.46
CA SER A 15 -14.70 17.44 -11.34
C SER A 15 -15.09 15.99 -11.02
N ASP A 16 -15.14 15.11 -12.02
CA ASP A 16 -15.48 13.71 -11.90
C ASP A 16 -14.41 12.88 -11.14
N TRP A 17 -13.17 13.40 -11.02
CA TRP A 17 -12.17 12.78 -10.17
C TRP A 17 -12.55 12.87 -8.69
N PHE A 18 -13.16 13.97 -8.29
CA PHE A 18 -13.62 14.12 -6.92
C PHE A 18 -14.67 13.05 -6.59
N GLU A 19 -15.59 12.80 -7.49
CA GLU A 19 -16.58 11.74 -7.31
C GLU A 19 -15.95 10.36 -7.24
N ARG A 20 -14.94 10.07 -8.08
CA ARG A 20 -14.25 8.79 -8.09
C ARG A 20 -13.38 8.53 -6.86
N TYR A 21 -12.67 9.55 -6.36
CA TYR A 21 -11.57 9.37 -5.41
C TYR A 21 -11.77 10.04 -4.05
N SER A 22 -12.86 10.76 -3.81
CA SER A 22 -13.12 11.41 -2.52
C SER A 22 -13.55 10.45 -1.42
N HIS A 23 -14.02 9.28 -1.77
CA HIS A 23 -14.47 8.28 -0.81
C HIS A 23 -13.30 7.59 -0.13
N ARG A 24 -13.48 7.24 1.15
CA ARG A 24 -12.51 6.42 1.86
C ARG A 24 -12.39 5.03 1.23
N VAL A 25 -11.18 4.51 1.18
CA VAL A 25 -10.90 3.19 0.62
C VAL A 25 -11.72 2.09 1.29
N GLU A 26 -11.97 2.20 2.59
CA GLU A 26 -12.78 1.25 3.36
C GLU A 26 -14.23 1.17 2.90
N ASN A 27 -14.76 2.26 2.35
CA ASN A 27 -16.12 2.35 1.83
C ASN A 27 -16.23 2.00 0.34
N TYR A 28 -15.08 1.73 -0.29
CA TYR A 28 -15.04 1.43 -1.71
C TYR A 28 -15.42 -0.02 -1.97
N ARG A 29 -16.50 -0.21 -2.72
CA ARG A 29 -16.93 -1.53 -3.18
C ARG A 29 -16.54 -1.72 -4.64
N LEU A 30 -15.62 -2.66 -4.89
CA LEU A 30 -15.25 -3.02 -6.24
C LEU A 30 -16.46 -3.57 -7.01
N PRO A 31 -16.58 -3.26 -8.31
CA PRO A 31 -17.61 -3.84 -9.16
C PRO A 31 -17.57 -5.37 -9.12
N LYS A 32 -18.71 -6.02 -9.17
CA LYS A 32 -18.80 -7.50 -9.15
C LYS A 32 -18.34 -8.11 -10.47
N SER A 33 -18.63 -7.46 -11.58
CA SER A 33 -18.26 -7.90 -12.92
C SER A 33 -16.77 -7.70 -13.18
N GLU A 34 -16.13 -8.69 -13.75
CA GLU A 34 -14.72 -8.61 -14.16
C GLU A 34 -14.50 -7.53 -15.22
N THR A 35 -15.41 -7.40 -16.18
CA THR A 35 -15.36 -6.36 -17.21
C THR A 35 -15.37 -4.97 -16.60
N GLN A 36 -16.25 -4.74 -15.62
CA GLN A 36 -16.31 -3.44 -14.92
C GLN A 36 -15.08 -3.17 -14.07
N ARG A 37 -14.51 -4.20 -13.44
CA ARG A 37 -13.24 -4.07 -12.70
C ARG A 37 -12.08 -3.72 -13.60
N THR A 38 -12.00 -4.35 -14.76
CA THR A 38 -10.99 -4.05 -15.78
C THR A 38 -11.13 -2.62 -16.30
N ALA A 39 -12.35 -2.20 -16.60
CA ALA A 39 -12.62 -0.82 -17.04
C ALA A 39 -12.22 0.20 -15.96
N LEU A 40 -12.55 -0.06 -14.70
CA LEU A 40 -12.14 0.78 -13.58
C LEU A 40 -10.62 0.81 -13.41
N ALA A 41 -9.95 -0.32 -13.45
CA ALA A 41 -8.49 -0.40 -13.38
C ALA A 41 -7.84 0.40 -14.50
N GLN A 42 -8.37 0.32 -15.71
CA GLN A 42 -7.89 1.07 -16.86
C GLN A 42 -8.10 2.58 -16.68
N GLN A 43 -9.23 2.99 -16.13
CA GLN A 43 -9.51 4.40 -15.82
C GLN A 43 -8.56 4.95 -14.75
N ILE A 44 -8.38 4.22 -13.66
CA ILE A 44 -7.44 4.57 -12.61
C ILE A 44 -6.01 4.70 -13.17
N GLY A 45 -5.63 3.77 -14.05
CA GLY A 45 -4.33 3.80 -14.72
C GLY A 45 -4.11 5.06 -15.55
N ALA A 46 -5.11 5.45 -16.33
CA ALA A 46 -5.07 6.65 -17.15
C ALA A 46 -4.99 7.92 -16.29
N ASP A 47 -5.78 7.98 -15.22
CA ASP A 47 -5.81 9.12 -14.31
C ASP A 47 -4.45 9.30 -13.60
N GLY A 48 -3.87 8.24 -13.07
CA GLY A 48 -2.56 8.31 -12.43
C GLY A 48 -1.43 8.64 -13.41
N LEU A 49 -1.48 8.12 -14.62
CA LEU A 49 -0.52 8.50 -15.67
C LEU A 49 -0.63 9.98 -16.00
N HIS A 50 -1.86 10.52 -16.09
CA HIS A 50 -2.08 11.95 -16.29
C HIS A 50 -1.41 12.79 -15.21
N LEU A 51 -1.56 12.43 -13.92
CA LEU A 51 -0.87 13.10 -12.81
C LEU A 51 0.65 13.00 -12.90
N LEU A 52 1.16 11.82 -13.22
CA LEU A 52 2.61 11.62 -13.37
C LEU A 52 3.18 12.46 -14.52
N GLN A 53 2.46 12.58 -15.63
CA GLN A 53 2.84 13.43 -16.74
C GLN A 53 2.74 14.92 -16.40
N ALA A 54 1.71 15.33 -15.66
CA ALA A 54 1.55 16.71 -15.20
C ALA A 54 2.69 17.14 -14.27
N LEU A 55 3.19 16.23 -13.44
CA LEU A 55 4.36 16.48 -12.57
C LEU A 55 5.66 16.76 -13.34
N GLU A 56 5.77 16.32 -14.58
CA GLU A 56 6.94 16.59 -15.42
C GLU A 56 6.86 17.93 -16.17
N GLN A 57 5.70 18.58 -16.14
CA GLN A 57 5.51 19.87 -16.81
C GLN A 57 6.24 20.99 -16.04
N PRO A 58 6.66 22.08 -16.74
CA PRO A 58 7.39 23.18 -16.12
C PRO A 58 6.60 23.96 -15.06
N ASP A 59 5.26 23.93 -15.13
CA ASP A 59 4.36 24.59 -14.19
C ASP A 59 4.10 23.79 -12.91
N ALA A 60 4.59 22.53 -12.87
CA ALA A 60 4.48 21.70 -11.67
C ALA A 60 5.40 22.22 -10.55
N PRO A 61 4.91 22.29 -9.30
CA PRO A 61 5.75 22.64 -8.17
C PRO A 61 6.93 21.68 -8.02
N GLY A 62 8.16 22.20 -8.12
CA GLY A 62 9.38 21.38 -8.20
C GLY A 62 9.57 20.43 -7.01
N HIS A 63 9.14 20.86 -5.81
CA HIS A 63 9.24 20.05 -4.60
C HIS A 63 8.36 18.76 -4.64
N LEU A 64 7.31 18.72 -5.47
CA LEU A 64 6.46 17.53 -5.55
C LEU A 64 7.17 16.33 -6.17
N LYS A 65 8.13 16.54 -7.05
CA LYS A 65 8.87 15.46 -7.70
C LYS A 65 9.66 14.61 -6.71
N ASP A 66 10.17 15.23 -5.65
CA ASP A 66 11.01 14.59 -4.64
C ASP A 66 10.21 14.03 -3.45
N GLU A 67 8.90 14.27 -3.43
CA GLU A 67 8.03 13.76 -2.38
C GLU A 67 7.98 12.23 -2.34
N ALA A 68 8.15 11.65 -1.16
CA ALA A 68 8.12 10.21 -0.98
C ALA A 68 6.83 9.57 -1.51
N SER A 69 5.69 10.22 -1.31
CA SER A 69 4.38 9.74 -1.80
C SER A 69 4.32 9.72 -3.33
N VAL A 70 4.97 10.65 -4.02
CA VAL A 70 5.06 10.68 -5.48
C VAL A 70 5.98 9.58 -6.00
N GLN A 71 7.08 9.31 -5.33
CA GLN A 71 7.96 8.21 -5.67
C GLN A 71 7.26 6.86 -5.52
N VAL A 72 6.50 6.67 -4.45
CA VAL A 72 5.66 5.48 -4.25
C VAL A 72 4.61 5.36 -5.37
N LEU A 73 3.94 6.45 -5.73
CA LEU A 73 2.98 6.47 -6.83
C LEU A 73 3.64 6.01 -8.15
N ARG A 74 4.81 6.52 -8.50
CA ARG A 74 5.57 6.11 -9.70
C ARG A 74 5.85 4.61 -9.68
N GLN A 75 6.37 4.10 -8.56
CA GLN A 75 6.70 2.68 -8.42
C GLN A 75 5.47 1.79 -8.56
N VAL A 76 4.37 2.15 -7.90
CA VAL A 76 3.11 1.40 -8.00
C VAL A 76 2.59 1.39 -9.43
N TRP A 77 2.61 2.53 -10.14
CA TRP A 77 2.17 2.56 -11.53
C TRP A 77 3.03 1.69 -12.44
N LEU A 78 4.34 1.72 -12.30
CA LEU A 78 5.25 0.84 -13.05
C LEU A 78 5.04 -0.66 -12.76
N GLN A 79 4.60 -0.99 -11.54
CA GLN A 79 4.30 -2.37 -11.19
C GLN A 79 3.03 -2.92 -11.84
N TYR A 80 1.99 -2.10 -11.91
CA TYR A 80 0.66 -2.55 -12.31
C TYR A 80 0.26 -2.14 -13.72
N TYR A 81 0.96 -1.20 -14.33
CA TYR A 81 0.65 -0.69 -15.66
C TYR A 81 1.86 -0.73 -16.59
N ASP A 82 1.59 -1.08 -17.84
CA ASP A 82 2.53 -0.82 -18.93
C ASP A 82 2.30 0.62 -19.42
N LEU A 83 3.33 1.45 -19.28
CA LEU A 83 3.29 2.87 -19.66
C LEU A 83 3.95 3.12 -21.03
N SER A 84 4.36 2.08 -21.73
CA SER A 84 4.92 2.20 -23.07
C SER A 84 3.88 2.76 -24.04
N GLY A 85 4.31 3.68 -24.91
CA GLY A 85 3.39 4.30 -25.88
C GLY A 85 2.49 5.42 -25.32
N GLY A 86 2.78 5.97 -24.13
CA GLY A 86 2.09 7.13 -23.59
C GLY A 86 0.67 6.87 -23.07
N LYS A 87 0.32 5.60 -22.87
CA LYS A 87 -0.95 5.17 -22.28
C LYS A 87 -0.69 4.16 -21.17
N ALA A 88 -1.50 4.21 -20.12
CA ALA A 88 -1.45 3.20 -19.08
C ALA A 88 -2.27 1.98 -19.50
N LYS A 89 -1.63 0.81 -19.61
CA LYS A 89 -2.30 -0.46 -19.88
C LYS A 89 -2.20 -1.36 -18.64
N TRP A 90 -3.33 -1.73 -18.09
CA TRP A 90 -3.37 -2.56 -16.89
C TRP A 90 -2.84 -3.97 -17.16
N ARG A 91 -2.00 -4.49 -16.25
CA ARG A 91 -1.34 -5.79 -16.38
C ARG A 91 -2.05 -6.94 -15.65
N ALA A 92 -3.16 -6.67 -14.98
CA ALA A 92 -3.88 -7.63 -14.13
C ALA A 92 -3.06 -8.21 -12.95
N GLY A 93 -1.91 -7.61 -12.64
CA GLY A 93 -1.06 -8.00 -11.52
C GLY A 93 0.30 -7.30 -11.56
N PRO A 94 1.05 -7.33 -10.45
CA PRO A 94 2.36 -6.69 -10.40
C PRO A 94 3.37 -7.44 -11.24
N GLN A 95 4.16 -6.71 -12.00
CA GLN A 95 5.29 -7.27 -12.73
C GLN A 95 6.49 -7.43 -11.79
N SER A 96 6.62 -8.60 -11.21
CA SER A 96 7.84 -9.03 -10.52
C SER A 96 7.91 -10.54 -10.56
N SER A 97 8.98 -11.07 -11.12
CA SER A 97 9.21 -12.51 -11.22
C SER A 97 9.43 -13.18 -9.86
N GLU A 98 9.72 -12.41 -8.81
CA GLU A 98 10.09 -12.95 -7.49
C GLU A 98 9.32 -12.34 -6.32
N ASN A 99 8.31 -11.53 -6.53
CA ASN A 99 7.58 -10.78 -5.47
C ASN A 99 8.48 -9.91 -4.55
N LYS A 100 9.76 -9.78 -4.86
CA LYS A 100 10.70 -8.92 -4.14
C LYS A 100 10.53 -7.48 -4.62
N GLY A 101 10.40 -6.54 -3.69
CA GLY A 101 10.26 -5.12 -3.98
C GLY A 101 8.90 -4.67 -4.50
N VAL A 102 7.90 -5.57 -4.55
CA VAL A 102 6.53 -5.18 -4.90
C VAL A 102 5.88 -4.42 -3.75
N ILE A 103 5.49 -3.18 -4.00
CA ILE A 103 4.71 -2.38 -3.05
C ILE A 103 3.29 -2.93 -3.00
N ARG A 104 2.89 -3.44 -1.86
CA ARG A 104 1.55 -4.00 -1.60
C ARG A 104 0.61 -2.99 -0.95
N SER A 105 1.18 -2.03 -0.22
CA SER A 105 0.45 -0.94 0.42
C SER A 105 1.21 0.36 0.20
N PRO A 106 0.56 1.41 -0.31
CA PRO A 106 1.21 2.72 -0.44
C PRO A 106 1.46 3.41 0.92
N TYR A 107 0.79 2.95 1.98
CA TYR A 107 0.96 3.44 3.35
C TYR A 107 2.11 2.75 4.08
N ASP A 108 2.48 1.55 3.64
CA ASP A 108 3.57 0.76 4.19
C ASP A 108 4.22 -0.04 3.06
N THR A 109 5.27 0.52 2.50
CA THR A 109 5.96 -0.04 1.33
C THR A 109 6.72 -1.32 1.64
N GLU A 110 6.96 -1.61 2.91
CA GLU A 110 7.66 -2.82 3.36
C GLU A 110 6.70 -3.98 3.70
N ALA A 111 5.40 -3.69 3.80
CA ALA A 111 4.39 -4.71 4.08
C ALA A 111 4.39 -5.80 3.00
N LYS A 112 4.39 -7.06 3.43
CA LYS A 112 4.41 -8.23 2.56
C LYS A 112 3.10 -8.99 2.62
N SER A 113 2.69 -9.54 1.50
CA SER A 113 1.54 -10.46 1.49
C SER A 113 1.96 -11.84 1.97
N GLY A 114 1.13 -12.45 2.79
CA GLY A 114 1.28 -13.84 3.20
C GLY A 114 -0.03 -14.60 2.96
N LYS A 115 0.08 -15.90 2.72
CA LYS A 115 -1.06 -16.81 2.59
C LYS A 115 -0.87 -17.99 3.52
N LYS A 116 -1.93 -18.35 4.25
CA LYS A 116 -1.99 -19.59 5.02
C LYS A 116 -3.36 -20.24 4.78
N ARG A 117 -3.37 -21.39 4.13
CA ARG A 117 -4.58 -22.04 3.64
C ARG A 117 -5.34 -21.08 2.71
N GLU A 118 -6.60 -20.75 2.98
CA GLU A 118 -7.42 -19.84 2.19
C GLU A 118 -7.34 -18.36 2.63
N THR A 119 -6.63 -18.09 3.74
CA THR A 119 -6.52 -16.72 4.26
C THR A 119 -5.29 -16.03 3.70
N VAL A 120 -5.50 -14.86 3.10
CA VAL A 120 -4.46 -13.96 2.63
C VAL A 120 -4.43 -12.73 3.56
N TRP A 121 -3.26 -12.31 3.96
CA TRP A 121 -3.06 -11.10 4.76
C TRP A 121 -1.92 -10.24 4.21
N LEU A 122 -1.96 -8.99 4.57
CA LEU A 122 -0.90 -8.02 4.30
C LEU A 122 -0.31 -7.55 5.63
N GLY A 123 1.01 -7.60 5.78
CA GLY A 123 1.68 -7.18 7.01
C GLY A 123 3.00 -7.89 7.24
N TYR A 124 3.30 -8.13 8.50
CA TYR A 124 4.56 -8.71 8.96
C TYR A 124 4.33 -10.07 9.62
N LYS A 125 5.34 -10.93 9.54
CA LYS A 125 5.39 -12.15 10.35
C LYS A 125 6.20 -11.85 11.61
N VAL A 126 5.59 -12.03 12.75
CA VAL A 126 6.25 -11.93 14.05
C VAL A 126 6.43 -13.34 14.59
N HIS A 127 7.65 -13.69 14.95
CA HIS A 127 7.97 -14.92 15.66
C HIS A 127 8.25 -14.55 17.11
N LEU A 128 7.38 -15.00 18.00
CA LEU A 128 7.56 -14.88 19.43
C LEU A 128 8.12 -16.22 19.95
N THR A 129 9.24 -16.15 20.62
CA THR A 129 9.82 -17.31 21.29
C THR A 129 9.75 -17.03 22.78
N GLU A 130 9.02 -17.86 23.48
CA GLU A 130 8.95 -17.84 24.93
C GLU A 130 9.81 -19.00 25.46
N THR A 131 10.72 -18.70 26.36
CA THR A 131 11.47 -19.72 27.08
C THR A 131 10.57 -20.22 28.20
N CYS A 132 9.97 -21.37 28.00
CA CYS A 132 9.36 -22.06 29.11
C CYS A 132 10.48 -22.51 30.05
N VAL A 133 10.73 -21.74 31.09
CA VAL A 133 11.43 -22.25 32.24
C VAL A 133 10.44 -23.23 32.87
N SER A 134 10.68 -24.52 32.71
CA SER A 134 10.08 -25.46 33.60
C SER A 134 10.61 -25.10 34.99
N GLU A 135 9.81 -24.44 35.77
CA GLU A 135 9.98 -24.53 37.21
C GLU A 135 9.82 -26.01 37.51
N THR A 136 10.93 -26.73 37.47
CA THR A 136 11.07 -27.83 38.40
C THR A 136 10.85 -27.15 39.75
N MET A 137 9.69 -27.33 40.30
CA MET A 137 9.50 -27.21 41.71
C MET A 137 10.51 -28.20 42.30
N GLU A 138 11.74 -27.74 42.48
CA GLU A 138 12.46 -28.19 43.64
C GLU A 138 11.55 -27.68 44.76
N GLU A 139 10.77 -28.57 45.31
CA GLU A 139 10.36 -28.53 46.70
C GLU A 139 11.65 -28.52 47.52
N THR A 140 12.47 -27.50 47.33
CA THR A 140 13.39 -27.07 48.34
C THR A 140 12.48 -26.58 49.44
N GLU A 141 12.38 -27.39 50.43
CA GLU A 141 12.08 -27.02 51.80
C GLU A 141 11.94 -25.52 52.07
N ALA A 142 11.09 -24.92 51.28
CA ALA A 142 10.63 -23.55 51.49
C ALA A 142 9.62 -23.49 52.66
N GLY A 143 9.65 -24.53 53.46
CA GLY A 143 8.93 -24.53 54.71
C GLY A 143 9.43 -23.46 55.71
N GLU A 144 10.53 -22.81 55.36
CA GLU A 144 11.12 -21.77 56.21
C GLU A 144 11.22 -20.43 55.48
N LEU A 145 10.13 -20.04 54.90
CA LEU A 145 9.90 -18.62 54.69
C LEU A 145 9.77 -17.98 56.08
N ALA A 146 10.74 -17.15 56.38
CA ALA A 146 10.65 -16.31 57.57
C ALA A 146 9.30 -15.60 57.59
N PRO A 147 8.52 -15.69 58.66
CA PRO A 147 7.25 -15.02 58.73
C PRO A 147 7.50 -13.51 58.51
N PHE A 148 6.73 -12.91 57.65
CA PHE A 148 6.67 -11.48 57.56
C PHE A 148 6.16 -10.97 58.88
N SER A 149 7.06 -10.38 59.63
CA SER A 149 6.67 -9.66 60.87
C SER A 149 6.26 -8.22 60.55
#